data_5ddbd817c9dbdfff908695de209deb48
#
_entry.id   5ddbd817c9dbdfff908695de209deb48
#
_cell.length_a   1.000
_cell.length_b   1.000
_cell.length_c   1.000
_cell.angle_alpha   90.00
_cell.angle_beta   90.00
_cell.angle_gamma   90.00
#
_symmetry.space_group_name_H-M   'P 1'
#
loop_
_entity.id
_entity.type
_entity.pdbx_description
1 polymer ?
#
loop_
_entity_poly.entity_id
_entity_poly.type
_entity_poly.pdbx_seq_one_letter_code
_entity_poly.pdbx_strand_id
1 'polypeptide(L)'
;IGDGSRYDDEFVVEGWGDGIAFNDAGPYDALLVNDARVLGRSGVQDDPNSAAARELVRLLSNRGVRVNNGWGSGQASPLAEVIGTVRSAPLSDIVNEMLINSDNNTAEMLLKELGVVESGQGTRVAGLPVIGRTLAEWGVSLDGVRVLDGSGLDPNNAFTCRAMLSLIH
;
A
#
# COMPACT_ATOMS: atom_id res chain seq x y z
N ILE A 1 -15.94 5.26 9.99
CA ILE A 1 -14.50 5.56 9.87
C ILE A 1 -13.80 4.48 9.05
N GLY A 2 -12.80 4.90 8.26
CA GLY A 2 -11.82 4.01 7.66
C GLY A 2 -10.65 3.84 8.63
N ASP A 3 -10.32 2.61 8.96
CA ASP A 3 -9.21 2.29 9.87
C ASP A 3 -8.06 1.70 9.07
N GLY A 4 -7.00 2.49 8.91
CA GLY A 4 -5.74 2.11 8.27
C GLY A 4 -4.64 1.72 9.25
N SER A 5 -4.94 1.58 10.54
CA SER A 5 -3.95 1.42 11.62
C SER A 5 -3.04 0.19 11.54
N ARG A 6 -3.22 -0.65 10.51
CA ARG A 6 -2.29 -1.72 10.17
C ARG A 6 -0.95 -1.19 9.66
N TYR A 7 -0.97 -0.03 8.98
CA TYR A 7 0.21 0.64 8.47
C TYR A 7 0.36 2.02 9.11
N ASP A 8 1.52 2.64 8.95
CA ASP A 8 1.75 4.03 9.33
C ASP A 8 1.12 5.01 8.33
N ASP A 9 1.04 6.28 8.71
CA ASP A 9 0.43 7.35 7.90
C ASP A 9 1.37 7.88 6.79
N GLU A 10 2.41 7.14 6.40
CA GLU A 10 3.20 7.46 5.20
C GLU A 10 2.42 7.05 3.95
N PHE A 11 1.53 7.91 3.49
CA PHE A 11 0.66 7.65 2.32
C PHE A 11 1.38 7.85 0.98
N VAL A 12 2.53 8.49 1.02
CA VAL A 12 3.38 8.79 -0.14
C VAL A 12 4.84 8.72 0.32
N VAL A 13 5.71 8.09 -0.46
CA VAL A 13 7.14 8.03 -0.13
C VAL A 13 7.77 9.42 -0.27
N GLU A 14 8.46 9.88 0.77
CA GLU A 14 9.09 11.21 0.80
C GLU A 14 10.08 11.45 -0.35
N GLY A 15 10.75 10.39 -0.83
CA GLY A 15 11.69 10.44 -1.95
C GLY A 15 11.06 10.64 -3.32
N TRP A 16 9.74 10.50 -3.44
CA TRP A 16 9.03 10.75 -4.68
C TRP A 16 8.88 12.25 -4.91
N GLY A 17 9.33 12.75 -6.03
CA GLY A 17 9.11 14.15 -6.41
C GLY A 17 7.65 14.41 -6.83
N ASP A 18 7.29 15.69 -6.96
CA ASP A 18 5.93 16.15 -7.31
C ASP A 18 5.37 15.54 -8.62
N GLY A 19 6.24 15.01 -9.49
CA GLY A 19 5.83 14.37 -10.74
C GLY A 19 5.37 12.92 -10.56
N ILE A 20 5.71 12.27 -9.46
CA ILE A 20 5.40 10.86 -9.15
C ILE A 20 4.24 10.79 -8.16
N ALA A 21 4.36 11.51 -7.04
CA ALA A 21 3.37 11.53 -5.99
C ALA A 21 1.98 11.92 -6.54
N PHE A 22 0.96 11.14 -6.21
CA PHE A 22 -0.44 11.29 -6.65
C PHE A 22 -0.70 11.12 -8.16
N ASN A 23 0.34 10.91 -8.98
CA ASN A 23 0.22 10.64 -10.40
C ASN A 23 0.48 9.15 -10.72
N ASP A 24 1.69 8.67 -10.40
CA ASP A 24 2.12 7.31 -10.69
C ASP A 24 1.89 6.37 -9.50
N ALA A 25 1.87 6.92 -8.26
CA ALA A 25 1.57 6.19 -7.04
C ALA A 25 1.08 7.13 -5.93
N GLY A 26 0.46 6.53 -4.90
CA GLY A 26 -0.10 7.23 -3.74
C GLY A 26 -1.40 8.01 -4.03
N PRO A 27 -2.09 8.39 -2.97
CA PRO A 27 -1.85 7.91 -1.61
C PRO A 27 -2.24 6.44 -1.44
N TYR A 28 -1.49 5.70 -0.65
CA TYR A 28 -1.75 4.30 -0.35
C TYR A 28 -1.76 4.05 1.16
N ASP A 29 -2.58 3.10 1.62
CA ASP A 29 -2.62 2.65 3.02
C ASP A 29 -3.34 1.30 3.12
N ALA A 30 -3.39 0.72 4.33
CA ALA A 30 -4.00 -0.56 4.62
C ALA A 30 -5.47 -0.68 4.17
N LEU A 31 -6.19 0.43 4.11
CA LEU A 31 -7.55 0.51 3.57
C LEU A 31 -7.57 1.38 2.31
N LEU A 32 -7.15 0.82 1.19
CA LEU A 32 -7.19 1.48 -0.11
C LEU A 32 -8.33 0.92 -0.98
N VAL A 33 -9.19 1.79 -1.49
CA VAL A 33 -10.28 1.44 -2.42
C VAL A 33 -10.22 2.36 -3.63
N ASN A 34 -10.20 1.77 -4.85
CA ASN A 34 -10.13 2.50 -6.12
C ASN A 34 -8.99 3.54 -6.17
N ASP A 35 -7.81 3.24 -5.67
CA ASP A 35 -6.67 4.16 -5.58
C ASP A 35 -7.05 5.51 -4.93
N ALA A 36 -7.77 5.46 -3.83
CA ALA A 36 -8.34 6.61 -3.12
C ALA A 36 -9.21 7.53 -4.00
N ARG A 37 -9.76 7.04 -5.12
CA ARG A 37 -10.68 7.76 -6.00
C ARG A 37 -12.11 7.57 -5.53
N VAL A 38 -12.84 8.67 -5.39
CA VAL A 38 -14.26 8.66 -5.00
C VAL A 38 -15.13 9.01 -6.19
N LEU A 39 -16.15 8.19 -6.46
CA LEU A 39 -17.07 8.41 -7.59
C LEU A 39 -17.72 9.81 -7.50
N GLY A 40 -17.68 10.54 -8.61
CA GLY A 40 -18.22 11.90 -8.72
C GLY A 40 -17.29 13.01 -8.20
N ARG A 41 -16.03 12.69 -7.89
CA ARG A 41 -14.98 13.67 -7.63
C ARG A 41 -13.83 13.53 -8.61
N SER A 42 -13.21 14.65 -8.94
CA SER A 42 -11.98 14.66 -9.71
C SER A 42 -10.77 14.37 -8.81
N GLY A 43 -9.80 13.66 -9.34
CA GLY A 43 -8.53 13.40 -8.67
C GLY A 43 -8.60 12.33 -7.58
N VAL A 44 -7.46 12.12 -6.97
CA VAL A 44 -7.23 11.23 -5.84
C VAL A 44 -7.49 12.01 -4.56
N GLN A 45 -7.96 11.35 -3.51
CA GLN A 45 -8.16 11.97 -2.19
C GLN A 45 -6.90 11.75 -1.34
N ASP A 46 -6.47 12.76 -0.60
CA ASP A 46 -5.21 12.73 0.17
C ASP A 46 -5.19 11.67 1.30
N ASP A 47 -6.35 11.30 1.80
CA ASP A 47 -6.52 10.29 2.85
C ASP A 47 -7.28 9.08 2.28
N PRO A 48 -6.58 7.96 2.00
CA PRO A 48 -7.18 6.76 1.40
C PRO A 48 -8.22 6.11 2.32
N ASN A 49 -8.01 6.14 3.64
CA ASN A 49 -8.93 5.55 4.62
C ASN A 49 -10.27 6.28 4.66
N SER A 50 -10.21 7.61 4.69
CA SER A 50 -11.40 8.46 4.62
C SER A 50 -12.12 8.29 3.27
N ALA A 51 -11.39 8.16 2.16
CA ALA A 51 -11.95 7.92 0.84
C ALA A 51 -12.72 6.58 0.81
N ALA A 52 -12.14 5.52 1.36
CA ALA A 52 -12.77 4.21 1.45
C ALA A 52 -14.04 4.24 2.31
N ALA A 53 -13.98 4.88 3.49
CA ALA A 53 -15.14 5.05 4.35
C ALA A 53 -16.28 5.82 3.65
N ARG A 54 -15.93 6.88 2.92
CA ARG A 54 -16.88 7.65 2.13
C ARG A 54 -17.57 6.82 1.06
N GLU A 55 -16.80 6.02 0.33
CA GLU A 55 -17.35 5.15 -0.71
C GLU A 55 -18.29 4.10 -0.11
N LEU A 56 -17.94 3.52 1.04
CA LEU A 56 -18.82 2.61 1.79
C LEU A 56 -20.12 3.30 2.19
N VAL A 57 -20.07 4.51 2.74
CA VAL A 57 -21.27 5.29 3.11
C VAL A 57 -22.15 5.55 1.89
N ARG A 58 -21.56 5.89 0.74
CA ARG A 58 -22.29 6.06 -0.53
C ARG A 58 -23.00 4.79 -0.95
N LEU A 59 -22.30 3.63 -0.90
CA LEU A 59 -22.88 2.32 -1.26
C LEU A 59 -24.01 1.89 -0.32
N LEU A 60 -23.85 2.13 0.98
CA LEU A 60 -24.88 1.87 1.99
C LEU A 60 -26.12 2.74 1.77
N SER A 61 -25.91 4.04 1.54
CA SER A 61 -27.00 5.00 1.28
C SER A 61 -27.80 4.63 0.03
N ASN A 62 -27.13 4.17 -1.03
CA ASN A 62 -27.80 3.70 -2.25
C ASN A 62 -28.66 2.45 -2.03
N ARG A 63 -28.43 1.73 -0.92
CA ARG A 63 -29.22 0.57 -0.49
C ARG A 63 -30.23 0.89 0.62
N GLY A 64 -30.46 2.17 0.89
CA GLY A 64 -31.41 2.62 1.90
C GLY A 64 -30.90 2.58 3.35
N VAL A 65 -29.62 2.27 3.57
CA VAL A 65 -29.03 2.30 4.90
C VAL A 65 -28.63 3.73 5.25
N ARG A 66 -29.17 4.25 6.35
CA ARG A 66 -28.83 5.60 6.81
C ARG A 66 -27.56 5.60 7.67
N VAL A 67 -26.60 6.44 7.31
CA VAL A 67 -25.41 6.71 8.11
C VAL A 67 -25.50 8.14 8.65
N ASN A 68 -25.57 8.28 9.96
CA ASN A 68 -25.94 9.58 10.58
C ASN A 68 -24.75 10.53 10.76
N ASN A 69 -23.53 10.01 10.98
CA ASN A 69 -22.39 10.84 11.39
C ASN A 69 -21.36 11.05 10.27
N GLY A 70 -21.72 10.76 9.01
CA GLY A 70 -20.83 10.94 7.88
C GLY A 70 -19.71 9.87 7.80
N TRP A 71 -18.51 10.28 7.43
CA TRP A 71 -17.36 9.42 7.25
C TRP A 71 -16.07 10.15 7.67
N GLY A 72 -14.99 9.43 7.86
CA GLY A 72 -13.65 9.94 8.16
C GLY A 72 -12.66 8.78 8.31
N SER A 73 -11.41 9.10 8.61
CA SER A 73 -10.40 8.15 9.04
C SER A 73 -10.29 8.12 10.57
N GLY A 74 -9.74 7.05 11.10
CA GLY A 74 -9.48 6.89 12.52
C GLY A 74 -9.38 5.42 12.91
N GLN A 75 -9.03 5.17 14.16
CA GLN A 75 -8.90 3.83 14.70
C GLN A 75 -10.26 3.28 15.15
N ALA A 76 -10.61 2.08 14.71
CA ALA A 76 -11.82 1.39 15.13
C ALA A 76 -11.75 1.02 16.63
N SER A 77 -12.89 1.11 17.31
CA SER A 77 -12.94 0.64 18.70
C SER A 77 -12.66 -0.86 18.79
N PRO A 78 -11.80 -1.33 19.70
CA PRO A 78 -11.59 -2.76 19.93
C PRO A 78 -12.85 -3.48 20.45
N LEU A 79 -13.87 -2.72 20.88
CA LEU A 79 -15.16 -3.23 21.33
C LEU A 79 -16.21 -3.22 20.21
N ALA A 80 -15.84 -2.81 18.97
CA ALA A 80 -16.77 -2.79 17.86
C ALA A 80 -17.16 -4.23 17.47
N GLU A 81 -18.46 -4.45 17.24
CA GLU A 81 -18.96 -5.73 16.75
C GLU A 81 -18.64 -5.90 15.27
N VAL A 82 -18.12 -7.07 14.89
CA VAL A 82 -17.88 -7.43 13.49
C VAL A 82 -19.19 -7.84 12.83
N ILE A 83 -19.73 -7.01 11.95
CA ILE A 83 -20.98 -7.27 11.23
C ILE A 83 -20.76 -7.94 9.87
N GLY A 84 -19.54 -8.00 9.38
CA GLY A 84 -19.21 -8.65 8.12
C GLY A 84 -17.71 -8.68 7.87
N THR A 85 -17.29 -9.62 7.03
CA THR A 85 -15.89 -9.80 6.64
C THR A 85 -15.81 -10.03 5.14
N VAL A 86 -14.90 -9.33 4.49
CA VAL A 86 -14.52 -9.56 3.10
C VAL A 86 -13.09 -10.07 3.08
N ARG A 87 -12.81 -11.09 2.29
CA ARG A 87 -11.46 -11.63 2.08
C ARG A 87 -10.93 -11.19 0.73
N SER A 88 -9.66 -10.83 0.69
CA SER A 88 -8.93 -10.60 -0.57
C SER A 88 -8.74 -11.89 -1.36
N ALA A 89 -8.34 -11.77 -2.61
CA ALA A 89 -7.78 -12.88 -3.38
C ALA A 89 -6.53 -13.47 -2.68
N PRO A 90 -6.11 -14.68 -3.03
CA PRO A 90 -4.82 -15.22 -2.58
C PRO A 90 -3.66 -14.27 -2.89
N LEU A 91 -2.64 -14.25 -2.04
CA LEU A 91 -1.47 -13.38 -2.22
C LEU A 91 -0.79 -13.59 -3.59
N SER A 92 -0.72 -14.83 -4.06
CA SER A 92 -0.19 -15.15 -5.39
C SER A 92 -0.89 -14.40 -6.52
N ASP A 93 -2.21 -14.26 -6.44
CA ASP A 93 -3.01 -13.60 -7.46
C ASP A 93 -2.83 -12.08 -7.37
N ILE A 94 -2.74 -11.54 -6.14
CA ILE A 94 -2.44 -10.12 -5.90
C ILE A 94 -1.07 -9.75 -6.47
N VAL A 95 -0.04 -10.56 -6.19
CA VAL A 95 1.31 -10.33 -6.71
C VAL A 95 1.35 -10.44 -8.24
N ASN A 96 0.65 -11.43 -8.80
CA ASN A 96 0.58 -11.60 -10.26
C ASN A 96 -0.09 -10.38 -10.92
N GLU A 97 -1.20 -9.91 -10.38
CA GLU A 97 -1.90 -8.72 -10.89
C GLU A 97 -1.04 -7.46 -10.76
N MET A 98 -0.37 -7.27 -9.62
CA MET A 98 0.57 -6.18 -9.39
C MET A 98 1.67 -6.16 -10.45
N LEU A 99 2.29 -7.30 -10.74
CA LEU A 99 3.36 -7.40 -11.72
C LEU A 99 2.88 -7.18 -13.17
N ILE A 100 1.70 -7.69 -13.53
CA ILE A 100 1.13 -7.53 -14.88
C ILE A 100 0.74 -6.07 -15.14
N ASN A 101 0.14 -5.40 -14.16
CA ASN A 101 -0.38 -4.05 -14.30
C ASN A 101 0.63 -2.98 -13.86
N SER A 102 1.79 -3.38 -13.32
CA SER A 102 2.77 -2.45 -12.73
C SER A 102 2.14 -1.57 -11.66
N ASP A 103 1.40 -2.20 -10.73
CA ASP A 103 0.66 -1.50 -9.67
C ASP A 103 1.59 -1.09 -8.54
N ASN A 104 1.96 0.17 -8.54
CA ASN A 104 2.89 0.77 -7.60
C ASN A 104 2.31 0.84 -6.17
N ASN A 105 1.01 1.13 -6.04
CA ASN A 105 0.36 1.20 -4.73
C ASN A 105 0.37 -0.17 -4.04
N THR A 106 0.04 -1.23 -4.77
CA THR A 106 0.10 -2.60 -4.24
C THR A 106 1.54 -2.98 -3.85
N ALA A 107 2.55 -2.58 -4.64
CA ALA A 107 3.95 -2.85 -4.30
C ALA A 107 4.38 -2.18 -2.98
N GLU A 108 3.99 -0.93 -2.75
CA GLU A 108 4.26 -0.23 -1.49
C GLU A 108 3.52 -0.85 -0.30
N MET A 109 2.25 -1.23 -0.47
CA MET A 109 1.49 -1.90 0.58
C MET A 109 2.10 -3.27 0.94
N LEU A 110 2.57 -4.02 -0.04
CA LEU A 110 3.26 -5.30 0.20
C LEU A 110 4.59 -5.07 0.94
N LEU A 111 5.32 -4.00 0.65
CA LEU A 111 6.52 -3.64 1.40
C LEU A 111 6.21 -3.36 2.88
N LYS A 112 5.15 -2.59 3.17
CA LYS A 112 4.69 -2.36 4.55
C LYS A 112 4.23 -3.67 5.20
N GLU A 113 3.57 -4.56 4.46
CA GLU A 113 3.14 -5.86 4.96
C GLU A 113 4.32 -6.77 5.34
N LEU A 114 5.44 -6.72 4.60
CA LEU A 114 6.68 -7.39 5.02
C LEU A 114 7.15 -6.90 6.38
N GLY A 115 7.05 -5.59 6.64
CA GLY A 115 7.36 -5.00 7.95
C GLY A 115 6.42 -5.51 9.06
N VAL A 116 5.10 -5.62 8.79
CA VAL A 116 4.14 -6.20 9.75
C VAL A 116 4.52 -7.63 10.09
N VAL A 117 4.78 -8.46 9.09
CA VAL A 117 5.09 -9.89 9.31
C VAL A 117 6.38 -10.07 10.08
N GLU A 118 7.41 -9.27 9.78
CA GLU A 118 8.73 -9.39 10.40
C GLU A 118 8.79 -8.85 11.82
N SER A 119 8.17 -7.70 12.07
CA SER A 119 8.36 -6.93 13.31
C SER A 119 7.07 -6.42 13.96
N GLY A 120 5.92 -6.66 13.34
CA GLY A 120 4.65 -6.08 13.76
C GLY A 120 4.49 -4.60 13.39
N GLN A 121 5.41 -4.04 12.60
CA GLN A 121 5.40 -2.64 12.21
C GLN A 121 5.07 -2.48 10.73
N GLY A 122 3.92 -1.95 10.42
CA GLY A 122 3.45 -1.71 9.05
C GLY A 122 4.07 -0.46 8.46
N THR A 123 5.39 -0.44 8.33
CA THR A 123 6.14 0.71 7.82
C THR A 123 7.09 0.29 6.69
N ARG A 124 7.35 1.19 5.75
CA ARG A 124 8.35 1.00 4.70
C ARG A 124 9.73 0.70 5.29
N VAL A 125 10.11 1.44 6.34
CA VAL A 125 11.40 1.30 7.03
C VAL A 125 11.58 -0.10 7.61
N ALA A 126 10.52 -0.72 8.13
CA ALA A 126 10.56 -2.09 8.65
C ALA A 126 10.58 -3.15 7.54
N GLY A 127 9.95 -2.88 6.38
CA GLY A 127 9.92 -3.80 5.24
C GLY A 127 11.22 -3.86 4.43
N LEU A 128 11.90 -2.74 4.24
CA LEU A 128 13.11 -2.65 3.41
C LEU A 128 14.23 -3.64 3.82
N PRO A 129 14.56 -3.82 5.11
CA PRO A 129 15.57 -4.81 5.52
C PRO A 129 15.21 -6.25 5.15
N VAL A 130 13.90 -6.57 5.07
CA VAL A 130 13.43 -7.91 4.67
C VAL A 130 13.83 -8.19 3.22
N ILE A 131 13.64 -7.21 2.33
CA ILE A 131 14.07 -7.32 0.92
C ILE A 131 15.57 -7.57 0.84
N GLY A 132 16.38 -6.74 1.51
CA GLY A 132 17.84 -6.90 1.49
C GLY A 132 18.31 -8.28 1.99
N ARG A 133 17.73 -8.76 3.09
CA ARG A 133 18.03 -10.09 3.63
C ARG A 133 17.64 -11.20 2.65
N THR A 134 16.44 -11.13 2.08
CA THR A 134 15.94 -12.13 1.12
C THR A 134 16.83 -12.18 -0.12
N LEU A 135 17.23 -11.04 -0.67
CA LEU A 135 18.16 -10.98 -1.79
C LEU A 135 19.50 -11.64 -1.46
N ALA A 136 20.05 -11.36 -0.28
CA ALA A 136 21.28 -11.96 0.19
C ALA A 136 21.17 -13.48 0.36
N GLU A 137 20.05 -13.97 0.92
CA GLU A 137 19.75 -15.40 1.07
C GLU A 137 19.65 -16.11 -0.30
N TRP A 138 19.19 -15.42 -1.33
CA TRP A 138 19.18 -15.93 -2.72
C TRP A 138 20.55 -15.81 -3.42
N GLY A 139 21.58 -15.33 -2.71
CA GLY A 139 22.94 -15.21 -3.24
C GLY A 139 23.14 -13.99 -4.15
N VAL A 140 22.21 -13.02 -4.13
CA VAL A 140 22.35 -11.77 -4.87
C VAL A 140 23.33 -10.85 -4.13
N SER A 141 24.39 -10.41 -4.82
CA SER A 141 25.30 -9.41 -4.25
C SER A 141 24.58 -8.08 -4.06
N LEU A 142 24.64 -7.54 -2.85
CA LEU A 142 24.08 -6.23 -2.52
C LEU A 142 25.03 -5.07 -2.81
N ASP A 143 26.24 -5.32 -3.35
CA ASP A 143 27.19 -4.27 -3.71
C ASP A 143 26.59 -3.36 -4.79
N GLY A 144 26.44 -2.07 -4.45
CA GLY A 144 25.82 -1.09 -5.33
C GLY A 144 24.30 -1.24 -5.50
N VAL A 145 23.66 -2.08 -4.69
CA VAL A 145 22.18 -2.18 -4.61
C VAL A 145 21.69 -1.23 -3.55
N ARG A 146 20.67 -0.47 -3.88
CA ARG A 146 19.92 0.39 -2.95
C ARG A 146 18.44 0.32 -3.28
N VAL A 147 17.64 -0.10 -2.33
CA VAL A 147 16.17 -0.19 -2.40
C VAL A 147 15.61 0.77 -1.37
N LEU A 148 14.79 1.72 -1.80
CA LEU A 148 14.24 2.78 -0.95
C LEU A 148 12.72 2.73 -0.84
N ASP A 149 12.07 2.05 -1.79
CA ASP A 149 10.62 1.86 -1.84
C ASP A 149 10.26 0.46 -2.40
N GLY A 150 8.99 0.15 -2.43
CA GLY A 150 8.48 -1.13 -2.95
C GLY A 150 8.24 -1.12 -4.46
N SER A 151 7.90 0.04 -5.00
CA SER A 151 7.52 0.22 -6.41
C SER A 151 8.70 0.45 -7.35
N GLY A 152 9.85 0.91 -6.81
CA GLY A 152 11.01 1.29 -7.62
C GLY A 152 10.93 2.71 -8.19
N LEU A 153 9.96 3.52 -7.76
CA LEU A 153 9.76 4.88 -8.26
C LEU A 153 10.72 5.91 -7.68
N ASP A 154 11.31 5.65 -6.50
CA ASP A 154 12.31 6.58 -5.94
C ASP A 154 13.52 6.66 -6.89
N PRO A 155 13.86 7.85 -7.40
CA PRO A 155 14.96 8.02 -8.36
C PRO A 155 16.34 7.67 -7.80
N ASN A 156 16.44 7.50 -6.49
CA ASN A 156 17.66 7.09 -5.82
C ASN A 156 17.78 5.57 -5.63
N ASN A 157 16.78 4.78 -6.05
CA ASN A 157 16.93 3.34 -6.16
C ASN A 157 18.10 3.01 -7.09
N ALA A 158 18.85 1.96 -6.78
CA ALA A 158 19.96 1.53 -7.61
C ALA A 158 20.10 0.02 -7.62
N PHE A 159 20.27 -0.54 -8.81
CA PHE A 159 20.59 -1.96 -9.02
C PHE A 159 21.76 -2.08 -9.98
N THR A 160 22.71 -2.95 -9.69
CA THR A 160 23.78 -3.29 -10.63
C THR A 160 23.29 -4.33 -11.66
N CYS A 161 23.86 -4.31 -12.86
CA CYS A 161 23.58 -5.35 -13.86
C CYS A 161 23.85 -6.75 -13.31
N ARG A 162 24.87 -6.90 -12.44
CA ARG A 162 25.19 -8.18 -11.79
C ARG A 162 24.05 -8.66 -10.89
N ALA A 163 23.52 -7.78 -10.02
CA ALA A 163 22.41 -8.12 -9.14
C ALA A 163 21.15 -8.49 -9.95
N MET A 164 20.84 -7.74 -11.00
CA MET A 164 19.71 -8.05 -11.90
C MET A 164 19.88 -9.40 -12.60
N LEU A 165 21.05 -9.72 -13.11
CA LEU A 165 21.31 -11.03 -13.72
C LEU A 165 21.16 -12.18 -12.72
N SER A 166 21.61 -11.98 -11.47
CA SER A 166 21.46 -13.00 -10.42
C SER A 166 20.00 -13.26 -10.01
N LEU A 167 19.09 -12.32 -10.26
CA LEU A 167 17.64 -12.49 -9.99
C LEU A 167 16.92 -13.26 -11.10
N ILE A 168 17.48 -13.26 -12.32
CA ILE A 168 16.84 -13.88 -13.50
C ILE A 168 17.31 -15.34 -13.68
N HIS A 169 18.44 -15.70 -13.10
CA HIS A 169 19.05 -17.03 -13.17
C HIS A 169 18.89 -17.84 -11.89
#